data_0529b4e6683adec791e75b9e7e6d0901
#
_entry.id   0529b4e6683adec791e75b9e7e6d0901
#
_cell.length_a   1.000
_cell.length_b   1.000
_cell.length_c   1.000
_cell.angle_alpha   90.00
_cell.angle_beta   90.00
_cell.angle_gamma   90.00
#
_symmetry.space_group_name_H-M   'P 1'
#
loop_
_entity.id
_entity.type
_entity.pdbx_description
1 polymer ?
#
loop_
_entity_poly.entity_id
_entity_poly.type
_entity_poly.pdbx_seq_one_letter_code
_entity_poly.pdbx_strand_id
1 'polypeptide(L)'
;MRTQYFSKERLAKLVEIFPRATFDAEAEEPALIVTAADFPAVLRVLKEKEGFDRLGNLTAVDWKDHIEMVYHLYNMEENVKLEVKAALDSAAPVIESATALYPGAEFEEREVYDLMGVEFLGHPDLRRILMPDDYPAHPLRKDFVAPVPKMEGGKLVWLKKAPTS
;
A
#
# COMPACT_ATOMS: atom_id res chain seq x y z
N MET A 1 18.63 -15.84 -14.29
CA MET A 1 18.57 -16.49 -12.97
C MET A 1 17.16 -16.26 -12.43
N ARG A 2 16.45 -17.28 -11.91
CA ARG A 2 15.08 -17.08 -11.40
C ARG A 2 15.14 -16.45 -10.03
N THR A 3 14.39 -15.37 -9.78
CA THR A 3 14.28 -14.74 -8.44
C THR A 3 13.70 -15.72 -7.43
N GLN A 4 14.32 -15.81 -6.27
CA GLN A 4 13.88 -16.69 -5.18
C GLN A 4 12.98 -15.93 -4.21
N TYR A 5 12.18 -16.65 -3.42
CA TYR A 5 11.43 -16.07 -2.32
C TYR A 5 12.27 -16.05 -1.04
N PHE A 6 11.97 -15.08 -0.17
CA PHE A 6 12.59 -14.99 1.14
C PHE A 6 12.29 -16.24 1.97
N SER A 7 13.30 -16.79 2.64
CA SER A 7 13.16 -18.11 3.26
C SER A 7 12.23 -18.09 4.48
N LYS A 8 11.51 -19.19 4.69
CA LYS A 8 10.57 -19.35 5.81
C LYS A 8 11.28 -19.28 7.16
N GLU A 9 12.52 -19.74 7.25
CA GLU A 9 13.35 -19.65 8.46
C GLU A 9 13.67 -18.20 8.83
N ARG A 10 13.96 -17.35 7.83
CA ARG A 10 14.19 -15.91 8.04
C ARG A 10 12.88 -15.18 8.39
N LEU A 11 11.76 -15.56 7.76
CA LEU A 11 10.44 -15.05 8.14
C LEU A 11 10.08 -15.39 9.58
N ALA A 12 10.33 -16.63 10.03
CA ALA A 12 10.09 -17.04 11.41
C ALA A 12 10.87 -16.17 12.41
N LYS A 13 12.14 -15.85 12.12
CA LYS A 13 12.93 -14.92 12.96
C LYS A 13 12.36 -13.51 13.00
N LEU A 14 11.80 -13.02 11.89
CA LEU A 14 11.13 -11.71 11.87
C LEU A 14 9.87 -11.71 12.76
N VAL A 15 9.10 -12.78 12.73
CA VAL A 15 7.91 -12.93 13.60
C VAL A 15 8.29 -13.00 15.09
N GLU A 16 9.45 -13.58 15.44
CA GLU A 16 9.97 -13.52 16.83
C GLU A 16 10.27 -12.08 17.27
N ILE A 17 10.77 -11.22 16.36
CA ILE A 17 11.06 -9.81 16.63
C ILE A 17 9.77 -8.98 16.63
N PHE A 18 8.82 -9.30 15.76
CA PHE A 18 7.53 -8.63 15.60
C PHE A 18 6.37 -9.59 15.89
N PRO A 19 5.99 -9.82 17.14
CA PRO A 19 5.02 -10.87 17.51
C PRO A 19 3.60 -10.69 16.96
N ARG A 20 3.28 -9.50 16.41
CA ARG A 20 2.01 -9.23 15.71
C ARG A 20 2.10 -9.52 14.20
N ALA A 21 3.29 -9.76 13.67
CA ALA A 21 3.47 -10.18 12.31
C ALA A 21 3.19 -11.68 12.15
N THR A 22 2.73 -12.08 10.99
CA THR A 22 2.45 -13.48 10.64
C THR A 22 2.88 -13.76 9.21
N PHE A 23 3.01 -15.04 8.85
CA PHE A 23 3.16 -15.48 7.46
C PHE A 23 2.56 -16.88 7.30
N ASP A 24 2.13 -17.23 6.09
CA ASP A 24 1.66 -18.57 5.78
C ASP A 24 2.87 -19.48 5.47
N ALA A 25 3.16 -20.39 6.39
CA ALA A 25 4.28 -21.33 6.25
C ALA A 25 4.05 -22.40 5.17
N GLU A 26 2.80 -22.64 4.78
CA GLU A 26 2.45 -23.63 3.75
C GLU A 26 2.46 -23.02 2.34
N ALA A 27 2.41 -21.69 2.22
CA ALA A 27 2.43 -21.00 0.95
C ALA A 27 3.75 -21.26 0.19
N GLU A 28 3.67 -21.43 -1.12
CA GLU A 28 4.85 -21.50 -2.00
C GLU A 28 5.57 -20.13 -2.06
N GLU A 29 4.78 -19.06 -2.06
CA GLU A 29 5.23 -17.67 -2.06
C GLU A 29 4.76 -16.98 -0.76
N PRO A 30 5.47 -17.16 0.37
CA PRO A 30 5.01 -16.62 1.64
C PRO A 30 5.12 -15.10 1.67
N ALA A 31 4.03 -14.43 2.06
CA ALA A 31 4.00 -13.00 2.34
C ALA A 31 4.16 -12.76 3.86
N LEU A 32 4.87 -11.69 4.23
CA LEU A 32 4.91 -11.22 5.62
C LEU A 32 3.72 -10.28 5.85
N ILE A 33 2.82 -10.67 6.74
CA ILE A 33 1.64 -9.90 7.10
C ILE A 33 1.94 -9.14 8.39
N VAL A 34 1.81 -7.81 8.35
CA VAL A 34 2.16 -6.92 9.46
C VAL A 34 0.99 -6.01 9.82
N THR A 35 1.00 -5.45 11.03
CA THR A 35 0.08 -4.37 11.39
C THR A 35 0.58 -3.03 10.83
N ALA A 36 -0.32 -2.08 10.56
CA ALA A 36 0.07 -0.74 10.15
C ALA A 36 1.02 -0.05 11.16
N ALA A 37 0.86 -0.35 12.46
CA ALA A 37 1.72 0.19 13.51
C ALA A 37 3.14 -0.38 13.51
N ASP A 38 3.33 -1.66 13.13
CA ASP A 38 4.65 -2.30 13.06
C ASP A 38 5.33 -2.07 11.70
N PHE A 39 4.56 -1.68 10.69
CA PHE A 39 5.01 -1.56 9.30
C PHE A 39 6.31 -0.75 9.13
N PRO A 40 6.47 0.47 9.69
CA PRO A 40 7.70 1.25 9.50
C PRO A 40 8.92 0.58 10.12
N ALA A 41 8.76 -0.06 11.28
CA ALA A 41 9.85 -0.77 11.94
C ALA A 41 10.25 -2.04 11.19
N VAL A 42 9.27 -2.78 10.66
CA VAL A 42 9.50 -3.96 9.81
C VAL A 42 10.24 -3.57 8.54
N LEU A 43 9.78 -2.54 7.81
CA LEU A 43 10.46 -2.08 6.60
C LEU A 43 11.92 -1.67 6.86
N ARG A 44 12.17 -1.00 8.00
CA ARG A 44 13.52 -0.62 8.39
C ARG A 44 14.41 -1.84 8.62
N VAL A 45 13.92 -2.84 9.35
CA VAL A 45 14.67 -4.09 9.58
C VAL A 45 14.93 -4.83 8.27
N LEU A 46 13.93 -4.94 7.40
CA LEU A 46 14.06 -5.56 6.09
C LEU A 46 15.13 -4.86 5.24
N LYS A 47 15.16 -3.53 5.23
CA LYS A 47 16.14 -2.77 4.47
C LYS A 47 17.54 -2.86 5.08
N GLU A 48 17.68 -2.55 6.38
CA GLU A 48 18.98 -2.36 7.03
C GLU A 48 19.67 -3.69 7.43
N LYS A 49 18.90 -4.74 7.75
CA LYS A 49 19.44 -6.01 8.23
C LYS A 49 19.29 -7.16 7.25
N GLU A 50 18.22 -7.18 6.47
CA GLU A 50 17.91 -8.26 5.53
C GLU A 50 18.25 -7.89 4.06
N GLY A 51 18.76 -6.67 3.82
CA GLY A 51 19.27 -6.24 2.52
C GLY A 51 18.19 -5.99 1.45
N PHE A 52 16.92 -5.79 1.84
CA PHE A 52 15.88 -5.40 0.90
C PHE A 52 16.03 -3.93 0.50
N ASP A 53 16.89 -3.67 -0.45
CA ASP A 53 17.32 -2.34 -0.89
C ASP A 53 16.38 -1.70 -1.92
N ARG A 54 15.50 -2.49 -2.54
CA ARG A 54 14.62 -2.04 -3.61
C ARG A 54 13.14 -2.33 -3.33
N LEU A 55 12.32 -1.30 -3.46
CA LEU A 55 10.87 -1.42 -3.66
C LEU A 55 10.62 -1.61 -5.16
N GLY A 56 10.02 -2.71 -5.55
CA GLY A 56 9.70 -3.02 -6.93
C GLY A 56 8.32 -2.53 -7.35
N ASN A 57 7.37 -2.57 -6.40
CA ASN A 57 6.00 -2.09 -6.60
C ASN A 57 5.30 -1.99 -5.24
N LEU A 58 4.38 -1.03 -5.11
CA LEU A 58 3.37 -1.04 -4.06
C LEU A 58 1.98 -0.83 -4.67
N THR A 59 0.98 -1.44 -4.06
CA THR A 59 -0.41 -1.32 -4.47
C THR A 59 -1.35 -1.53 -3.29
N ALA A 60 -2.65 -1.33 -3.50
CA ALA A 60 -3.68 -1.62 -2.52
C ALA A 60 -4.81 -2.44 -3.11
N VAL A 61 -5.40 -3.31 -2.30
CA VAL A 61 -6.55 -4.14 -2.67
C VAL A 61 -7.70 -3.83 -1.72
N ASP A 62 -8.86 -3.47 -2.25
CA ASP A 62 -10.07 -3.27 -1.46
C ASP A 62 -10.81 -4.61 -1.29
N TRP A 63 -10.89 -5.11 -0.04
CA TRP A 63 -11.65 -6.30 0.34
C TRP A 63 -13.06 -5.98 0.85
N LYS A 64 -13.49 -4.70 0.80
CA LYS A 64 -14.71 -4.07 1.35
C LYS A 64 -14.65 -3.83 2.86
N ASP A 65 -14.31 -4.84 3.63
CA ASP A 65 -14.15 -4.78 5.10
C ASP A 65 -12.83 -4.14 5.51
N HIS A 66 -11.79 -4.28 4.69
CA HIS A 66 -10.48 -3.67 4.89
C HIS A 66 -9.81 -3.31 3.55
N ILE A 67 -8.78 -2.47 3.61
CA ILE A 67 -7.84 -2.25 2.52
C ILE A 67 -6.53 -2.94 2.85
N GLU A 68 -6.07 -3.81 1.97
CA GLU A 68 -4.78 -4.49 2.08
C GLU A 68 -3.73 -3.74 1.26
N MET A 69 -2.74 -3.17 1.91
CA MET A 69 -1.52 -2.67 1.26
C MET A 69 -0.60 -3.82 0.92
N VAL A 70 -0.01 -3.81 -0.26
CA VAL A 70 0.90 -4.86 -0.74
C VAL A 70 2.18 -4.20 -1.27
N TYR A 71 3.32 -4.58 -0.69
CA TYR A 71 4.65 -4.08 -1.04
C TYR A 71 5.52 -5.23 -1.55
N HIS A 72 6.06 -5.10 -2.74
CA HIS A 72 7.01 -6.06 -3.30
C HIS A 72 8.44 -5.55 -3.11
N LEU A 73 9.17 -6.17 -2.20
CA LEU A 73 10.55 -5.81 -1.87
C LEU A 73 11.53 -6.79 -2.50
N TYR A 74 12.68 -6.29 -2.90
CA TYR A 74 13.76 -7.06 -3.49
C TYR A 74 15.08 -6.81 -2.77
N ASN A 75 15.78 -7.90 -2.46
CA ASN A 75 17.20 -7.91 -2.17
C ASN A 75 17.91 -8.25 -3.49
N MET A 76 18.55 -7.25 -4.09
CA MET A 76 19.17 -7.40 -5.40
C MET A 76 20.48 -8.20 -5.34
N GLU A 77 21.18 -8.18 -4.22
CA GLU A 77 22.41 -8.93 -4.02
C GLU A 77 22.16 -10.45 -3.93
N GLU A 78 21.19 -10.86 -3.13
CA GLU A 78 20.81 -12.27 -2.97
C GLU A 78 19.85 -12.76 -4.08
N ASN A 79 19.31 -11.85 -4.91
CA ASN A 79 18.26 -12.12 -5.89
C ASN A 79 17.01 -12.75 -5.24
N VAL A 80 16.55 -12.14 -4.15
CA VAL A 80 15.42 -12.60 -3.34
C VAL A 80 14.32 -11.55 -3.34
N LYS A 81 13.05 -11.99 -3.39
CA LYS A 81 11.87 -11.13 -3.24
C LYS A 81 11.08 -11.50 -1.99
N LEU A 82 10.40 -10.50 -1.44
CA LEU A 82 9.44 -10.64 -0.34
C LEU A 82 8.23 -9.76 -0.60
N GLU A 83 7.06 -10.31 -0.38
CA GLU A 83 5.80 -9.56 -0.32
C GLU A 83 5.51 -9.21 1.14
N VAL A 84 5.26 -7.92 1.42
CA VAL A 84 4.83 -7.43 2.73
C VAL A 84 3.42 -6.89 2.60
N LYS A 85 2.51 -7.34 3.46
CA LYS A 85 1.10 -6.95 3.48
C LYS A 85 0.72 -6.27 4.79
N ALA A 86 -0.15 -5.26 4.70
CA ALA A 86 -0.73 -4.61 5.86
C ALA A 86 -2.22 -4.33 5.64
N ALA A 87 -3.07 -4.83 6.55
CA ALA A 87 -4.50 -4.54 6.52
C ALA A 87 -4.79 -3.21 7.23
N LEU A 88 -5.59 -2.35 6.57
CA LEU A 88 -6.01 -1.04 7.06
C LEU A 88 -7.53 -1.00 7.20
N ASP A 89 -8.02 -0.15 8.11
CA ASP A 89 -9.45 0.12 8.23
C ASP A 89 -9.99 0.70 6.92
N SER A 90 -11.03 0.07 6.36
CA SER A 90 -11.65 0.51 5.12
C SER A 90 -12.28 1.91 5.21
N ALA A 91 -12.76 2.31 6.40
CA ALA A 91 -13.40 3.62 6.61
C ALA A 91 -12.39 4.77 6.72
N ALA A 92 -11.18 4.50 7.25
CA ALA A 92 -10.12 5.47 7.43
C ALA A 92 -8.75 4.79 7.22
N PRO A 93 -8.40 4.44 5.97
CA PRO A 93 -7.17 3.70 5.69
C PRO A 93 -5.96 4.63 5.81
N VAL A 94 -5.13 4.38 6.82
CA VAL A 94 -3.94 5.19 7.14
C VAL A 94 -2.75 4.28 7.39
N ILE A 95 -1.60 4.62 6.82
CA ILE A 95 -0.32 3.93 7.05
C ILE A 95 0.83 4.94 6.97
N GLU A 96 1.96 4.63 7.60
CA GLU A 96 3.16 5.46 7.45
C GLU A 96 3.77 5.30 6.06
N SER A 97 4.25 6.41 5.48
CA SER A 97 4.88 6.43 4.17
C SER A 97 6.19 5.64 4.16
N ALA A 98 6.42 4.87 3.12
CA ALA A 98 7.67 4.17 2.87
C ALA A 98 8.74 5.08 2.23
N THR A 99 8.43 6.32 1.84
CA THR A 99 9.33 7.23 1.09
C THR A 99 10.64 7.52 1.81
N ALA A 100 10.65 7.56 3.15
CA ALA A 100 11.87 7.76 3.94
C ALA A 100 12.91 6.63 3.74
N LEU A 101 12.44 5.43 3.43
CA LEU A 101 13.30 4.26 3.17
C LEU A 101 13.44 3.97 1.66
N TYR A 102 12.38 4.15 0.91
CA TYR A 102 12.29 3.87 -0.52
C TYR A 102 11.76 5.10 -1.26
N PRO A 103 12.63 6.01 -1.73
CA PRO A 103 12.18 7.23 -2.42
C PRO A 103 11.29 6.98 -3.64
N GLY A 104 11.44 5.81 -4.30
CA GLY A 104 10.58 5.39 -5.41
C GLY A 104 9.11 5.20 -5.03
N ALA A 105 8.79 5.04 -3.75
CA ALA A 105 7.41 4.92 -3.27
C ALA A 105 6.57 6.19 -3.49
N GLU A 106 7.20 7.36 -3.66
CA GLU A 106 6.51 8.66 -3.73
C GLU A 106 5.35 8.68 -4.73
N PHE A 107 5.59 8.23 -5.95
CA PHE A 107 4.56 8.25 -7.00
C PHE A 107 3.53 7.13 -6.82
N GLU A 108 3.96 5.96 -6.38
CA GLU A 108 3.06 4.82 -6.18
C GLU A 108 2.13 5.04 -4.97
N GLU A 109 2.60 5.67 -3.89
CA GLU A 109 1.78 6.08 -2.76
C GLU A 109 0.76 7.15 -3.16
N ARG A 110 1.13 8.12 -3.99
CA ARG A 110 0.20 9.11 -4.55
C ARG A 110 -0.87 8.46 -5.43
N GLU A 111 -0.52 7.44 -6.22
CA GLU A 111 -1.49 6.69 -7.02
C GLU A 111 -2.49 5.96 -6.11
N VAL A 112 -2.02 5.27 -5.08
CA VAL A 112 -2.88 4.58 -4.11
C VAL A 112 -3.75 5.57 -3.33
N TYR A 113 -3.18 6.70 -2.88
CA TYR A 113 -3.95 7.79 -2.26
C TYR A 113 -5.05 8.29 -3.19
N ASP A 114 -4.73 8.58 -4.45
CA ASP A 114 -5.66 9.15 -5.42
C ASP A 114 -6.82 8.18 -5.74
N LEU A 115 -6.50 6.91 -6.00
CA LEU A 115 -7.47 5.95 -6.52
C LEU A 115 -8.18 5.13 -5.43
N MET A 116 -7.55 4.95 -4.25
CA MET A 116 -8.05 4.10 -3.16
C MET A 116 -8.34 4.88 -1.87
N GLY A 117 -7.82 6.11 -1.73
CA GLY A 117 -8.04 6.96 -0.56
C GLY A 117 -7.21 6.60 0.66
N VAL A 118 -6.11 5.90 0.50
CA VAL A 118 -5.18 5.60 1.60
C VAL A 118 -4.36 6.84 1.94
N GLU A 119 -4.34 7.24 3.20
CA GLU A 119 -3.51 8.34 3.70
C GLU A 119 -2.12 7.81 4.11
N PHE A 120 -1.07 8.44 3.58
CA PHE A 120 0.33 8.09 3.88
C PHE A 120 0.97 9.14 4.79
N LEU A 121 1.13 8.80 6.08
CA LEU A 121 1.72 9.71 7.06
C LEU A 121 3.19 9.94 6.77
N GLY A 122 3.60 11.21 6.78
CA GLY A 122 5.00 11.59 6.49
C GLY A 122 5.38 11.58 5.01
N HIS A 123 4.42 11.37 4.10
CA HIS A 123 4.68 11.53 2.66
C HIS A 123 5.05 12.98 2.32
N PRO A 124 6.11 13.23 1.52
CA PRO A 124 6.61 14.58 1.27
C PRO A 124 5.66 15.48 0.45
N ASP A 125 4.83 14.90 -0.42
CA ASP A 125 3.94 15.64 -1.32
C ASP A 125 2.68 14.80 -1.66
N LEU A 126 1.83 14.52 -0.66
CA LEU A 126 0.63 13.68 -0.85
C LEU A 126 -0.50 14.48 -1.51
N ARG A 127 -0.63 14.37 -2.81
CA ARG A 127 -1.66 14.98 -3.65
C ARG A 127 -2.07 14.06 -4.79
N ARG A 128 -3.20 14.30 -5.38
CA ARG A 128 -3.69 13.51 -6.53
C ARG A 128 -2.69 13.51 -7.69
N ILE A 129 -2.70 12.48 -8.49
CA ILE A 129 -1.79 12.31 -9.63
C ILE A 129 -2.50 11.95 -10.93
N LEU A 130 -3.59 11.21 -10.87
CA LEU A 130 -4.36 10.72 -12.02
C LEU A 130 -5.72 11.43 -12.16
N MET A 131 -6.38 11.68 -11.03
CA MET A 131 -7.68 12.36 -11.02
C MET A 131 -7.51 13.87 -10.88
N PRO A 132 -8.50 14.69 -11.33
CA PRO A 132 -8.53 16.11 -11.03
C PRO A 132 -8.46 16.39 -9.52
N ASP A 133 -7.82 17.50 -9.12
CA ASP A 133 -7.63 17.85 -7.70
C ASP A 133 -8.95 17.94 -6.91
N ASP A 134 -10.01 18.38 -7.58
CA ASP A 134 -11.37 18.55 -7.04
C ASP A 134 -12.26 17.30 -7.20
N TYR A 135 -11.73 16.18 -7.68
CA TYR A 135 -12.51 14.96 -7.85
C TYR A 135 -12.91 14.35 -6.49
N PRO A 136 -14.23 14.16 -6.21
CA PRO A 136 -14.70 13.90 -4.84
C PRO A 136 -14.72 12.42 -4.42
N ALA A 137 -14.04 11.54 -5.14
CA ALA A 137 -14.12 10.11 -4.92
C ALA A 137 -12.78 9.39 -5.23
N HIS A 138 -12.74 8.10 -4.93
CA HIS A 138 -11.60 7.19 -5.17
C HIS A 138 -12.05 6.07 -6.11
N PRO A 139 -11.70 6.12 -7.41
CA PRO A 139 -12.31 5.28 -8.44
C PRO A 139 -12.08 3.79 -8.34
N LEU A 140 -11.04 3.34 -7.62
CA LEU A 140 -10.75 1.91 -7.47
C LEU A 140 -11.37 1.27 -6.20
N ARG A 141 -12.08 2.07 -5.39
CA ARG A 141 -12.86 1.53 -4.28
C ARG A 141 -14.04 0.70 -4.78
N LYS A 142 -14.36 -0.41 -4.10
CA LYS A 142 -15.50 -1.27 -4.47
C LYS A 142 -16.87 -0.62 -4.23
N ASP A 143 -16.93 0.36 -3.35
CA ASP A 143 -18.12 1.20 -3.09
C ASP A 143 -18.19 2.44 -3.97
N PHE A 144 -17.29 2.58 -4.94
CA PHE A 144 -17.21 3.74 -5.82
C PHE A 144 -18.47 3.94 -6.64
N VAL A 145 -19.01 5.15 -6.55
CA VAL A 145 -20.07 5.64 -7.42
C VAL A 145 -19.57 6.87 -8.17
N ALA A 146 -19.56 6.81 -9.50
CA ALA A 146 -19.04 7.88 -10.33
C ALA A 146 -19.84 9.19 -10.10
N PRO A 147 -19.19 10.31 -9.73
CA PRO A 147 -19.84 11.60 -9.63
C PRO A 147 -20.27 12.09 -11.02
N VAL A 148 -21.32 12.89 -11.07
CA VAL A 148 -21.83 13.44 -12.33
C VAL A 148 -21.22 14.82 -12.56
N PRO A 149 -20.52 15.06 -13.68
CA PRO A 149 -19.98 16.37 -14.00
C PRO A 149 -21.10 17.32 -14.39
N LYS A 150 -21.07 18.56 -13.89
CA LYS A 150 -21.99 19.64 -14.23
C LYS A 150 -21.23 20.95 -14.46
N MET A 151 -21.63 21.73 -15.47
CA MET A 151 -21.09 23.07 -15.68
C MET A 151 -21.94 24.09 -14.91
N GLU A 152 -21.32 24.82 -13.99
CA GLU A 152 -21.93 25.93 -13.25
C GLU A 152 -21.05 27.17 -13.32
N GLY A 153 -21.58 28.27 -13.85
CA GLY A 153 -20.83 29.53 -13.98
C GLY A 153 -19.54 29.43 -14.79
N GLY A 154 -19.45 28.49 -15.75
CA GLY A 154 -18.25 28.24 -16.56
C GLY A 154 -17.19 27.37 -15.88
N LYS A 155 -17.48 26.82 -14.71
CA LYS A 155 -16.61 25.87 -14.01
C LYS A 155 -17.23 24.48 -13.97
N LEU A 156 -16.38 23.44 -14.04
CA LEU A 156 -16.79 22.06 -13.83
C LEU A 156 -17.01 21.82 -12.34
N VAL A 157 -18.17 21.26 -11.98
CA VAL A 157 -18.55 20.88 -10.62
C VAL A 157 -18.95 19.41 -10.62
N TRP A 158 -18.55 18.68 -9.57
CA TRP A 158 -18.86 17.26 -9.41
C TRP A 158 -20.08 17.08 -8.49
N LEU A 159 -21.16 16.49 -8.98
CA LEU A 159 -22.33 16.15 -8.18
C LEU A 159 -22.21 14.70 -7.70
N LYS A 160 -22.36 14.47 -6.38
CA LYS A 160 -22.51 13.11 -5.86
C LYS A 160 -23.81 12.52 -6.41
N LYS A 161 -23.73 11.37 -7.07
CA LYS A 161 -24.91 10.63 -7.49
C LYS A 161 -25.60 10.08 -6.23
N ALA A 162 -26.91 10.30 -6.10
CA ALA A 162 -27.68 9.66 -5.04
C ALA A 162 -27.58 8.13 -5.19
N PRO A 163 -27.47 7.36 -4.08
CA PRO A 163 -27.50 5.93 -4.17
C PRO A 163 -28.80 5.51 -4.86
N THR A 164 -28.69 4.72 -5.91
CA THR A 164 -29.84 4.05 -6.52
C THR A 164 -30.37 3.05 -5.52
N SER A 165 -31.57 3.33 -4.99
CA SER A 165 -32.36 2.40 -4.17
C SER A 165 -32.63 1.09 -4.86
#